data_033995be0d6297e8754e4f9f2c7cbaea
#
_entry.id   033995be0d6297e8754e4f9f2c7cbaea
#
_cell.length_a   1.000
_cell.length_b   1.000
_cell.length_c   1.000
_cell.angle_alpha   90.00
_cell.angle_beta   90.00
_cell.angle_gamma   90.00
#
_symmetry.space_group_name_H-M   'P 1'
#
loop_
_entity.id
_entity.type
_entity.pdbx_description
1 polymer ?
#
loop_
_entity_poly.entity_id
_entity_poly.type
_entity_poly.pdbx_seq_one_letter_code
_entity_poly.pdbx_strand_id
1 'polypeptide(L)'
;MKKGIGVTISILSLGVFLALSFFIIAKKEIKDYKNIGIDLTYDERVKEPIEELLVKFVDFDYSKEEVNCEEIISNKEVAEKYNSTFNSTLKYNLESELKMSKVSIRSIVKEPDNEYRVKFHREFEIKFDKNSDTISGGMDDYTSYIVEKNGEFYIDRILNDVDFNQFKNSKSKIAKLFKSEEELFNEAMKSAIEARKNYEEYLKNL
;
A
#
# COMPACT_ATOMS: atom_id res chain seq x y z
N MET A 1 13.50 -62.71 -13.43
CA MET A 1 13.55 -61.31 -13.93
C MET A 1 12.14 -60.68 -14.05
N LYS A 2 11.37 -60.57 -12.98
CA LYS A 2 10.04 -59.89 -13.00
C LYS A 2 9.82 -58.83 -11.90
N LYS A 3 10.84 -58.59 -11.06
CA LYS A 3 10.70 -57.57 -9.95
C LYS A 3 11.12 -56.13 -10.32
N GLY A 4 11.79 -55.92 -11.48
CA GLY A 4 12.25 -54.58 -11.86
C GLY A 4 11.21 -53.70 -12.55
N ILE A 5 10.25 -54.30 -13.23
CA ILE A 5 9.25 -53.55 -14.03
C ILE A 5 8.19 -52.84 -13.12
N GLY A 6 7.82 -53.50 -12.01
CA GLY A 6 6.83 -52.92 -11.08
C GLY A 6 7.31 -51.66 -10.37
N VAL A 7 8.59 -51.58 -10.01
CA VAL A 7 9.18 -50.41 -9.32
C VAL A 7 9.31 -49.23 -10.28
N THR A 8 9.67 -49.48 -11.53
CA THR A 8 9.83 -48.42 -12.55
C THR A 8 8.49 -47.78 -12.91
N ILE A 9 7.41 -48.56 -12.97
CA ILE A 9 6.06 -48.05 -13.26
C ILE A 9 5.54 -47.21 -12.05
N SER A 10 5.84 -47.65 -10.82
CA SER A 10 5.45 -46.87 -9.62
C SER A 10 6.17 -45.52 -9.50
N ILE A 11 7.45 -45.44 -9.87
CA ILE A 11 8.23 -44.19 -9.87
C ILE A 11 7.73 -43.23 -10.95
N LEU A 12 7.45 -43.78 -12.16
CA LEU A 12 6.89 -42.95 -13.24
C LEU A 12 5.49 -42.41 -12.92
N SER A 13 4.61 -43.22 -12.29
CA SER A 13 3.28 -42.77 -11.88
C SER A 13 3.34 -41.71 -10.78
N LEU A 14 4.28 -41.83 -9.83
CA LEU A 14 4.48 -40.85 -8.78
C LEU A 14 4.99 -39.51 -9.35
N GLY A 15 5.93 -39.56 -10.30
CA GLY A 15 6.46 -38.36 -10.98
C GLY A 15 5.38 -37.61 -11.77
N VAL A 16 4.52 -38.34 -12.49
CA VAL A 16 3.39 -37.77 -13.23
C VAL A 16 2.35 -37.18 -12.29
N PHE A 17 2.09 -37.84 -11.14
CA PHE A 17 1.15 -37.31 -10.14
C PHE A 17 1.67 -36.03 -9.47
N LEU A 18 2.95 -35.94 -9.15
CA LEU A 18 3.60 -34.76 -8.62
C LEU A 18 3.60 -33.63 -9.66
N ALA A 19 3.91 -33.90 -10.91
CA ALA A 19 3.87 -32.89 -11.97
C ALA A 19 2.46 -32.36 -12.23
N LEU A 20 1.44 -33.22 -12.22
CA LEU A 20 0.03 -32.83 -12.35
C LEU A 20 -0.43 -32.00 -11.13
N SER A 21 -0.01 -32.38 -9.92
CA SER A 21 -0.33 -31.62 -8.71
C SER A 21 0.30 -30.23 -8.74
N PHE A 22 1.56 -30.11 -9.15
CA PHE A 22 2.24 -28.82 -9.36
C PHE A 22 1.54 -27.98 -10.42
N PHE A 23 1.10 -28.59 -11.52
CA PHE A 23 0.39 -27.90 -12.61
C PHE A 23 -0.99 -27.41 -12.17
N ILE A 24 -1.69 -28.17 -11.32
CA ILE A 24 -3.00 -27.79 -10.76
C ILE A 24 -2.83 -26.66 -9.74
N ILE A 25 -1.80 -26.72 -8.88
CA ILE A 25 -1.48 -25.66 -7.91
C ILE A 25 -1.09 -24.38 -8.64
N ALA A 26 -0.17 -24.48 -9.62
CA ALA A 26 0.24 -23.33 -10.44
C ALA A 26 -0.94 -22.73 -11.23
N LYS A 27 -1.85 -23.58 -11.78
CA LYS A 27 -3.06 -23.09 -12.44
C LYS A 27 -4.06 -22.44 -11.48
N LYS A 28 -4.13 -22.91 -10.23
CA LYS A 28 -4.97 -22.32 -9.20
C LYS A 28 -4.40 -20.98 -8.76
N GLU A 29 -3.10 -20.89 -8.49
CA GLU A 29 -2.42 -19.64 -8.21
C GLU A 29 -2.56 -18.63 -9.36
N ILE A 30 -2.34 -19.05 -10.62
CA ILE A 30 -2.54 -18.18 -11.79
C ILE A 30 -4.01 -17.75 -11.94
N LYS A 31 -4.97 -18.59 -11.54
CA LYS A 31 -6.39 -18.23 -11.56
C LYS A 31 -6.76 -17.29 -10.42
N ASP A 32 -6.11 -17.44 -9.26
CA ASP A 32 -6.26 -16.53 -8.12
C ASP A 32 -5.54 -15.19 -8.41
N TYR A 33 -4.41 -15.19 -9.12
CA TYR A 33 -3.78 -13.96 -9.66
C TYR A 33 -4.62 -13.29 -10.76
N LYS A 34 -5.41 -14.03 -11.54
CA LYS A 34 -6.37 -13.45 -12.51
C LYS A 34 -7.66 -12.98 -11.85
N ASN A 35 -8.00 -13.49 -10.67
CA ASN A 35 -9.13 -13.05 -9.86
C ASN A 35 -8.75 -11.97 -8.82
N ILE A 36 -7.48 -11.70 -8.60
CA ILE A 36 -7.01 -10.40 -8.15
C ILE A 36 -7.16 -9.51 -9.38
N GLY A 37 -8.38 -9.02 -9.58
CA GLY A 37 -8.73 -8.19 -10.70
C GLY A 37 -7.78 -7.00 -10.76
N ILE A 38 -6.72 -7.14 -11.54
CA ILE A 38 -6.10 -6.00 -12.17
C ILE A 38 -7.13 -5.63 -13.24
N ASP A 39 -8.18 -4.95 -12.81
CA ASP A 39 -9.06 -4.26 -13.74
C ASP A 39 -8.27 -3.03 -14.22
N LEU A 40 -7.44 -3.27 -15.23
CA LEU A 40 -6.67 -2.25 -15.93
C LEU A 40 -7.57 -1.40 -16.86
N THR A 41 -8.84 -1.27 -16.52
CA THR A 41 -9.80 -0.38 -17.22
C THR A 41 -9.67 1.05 -16.69
N TYR A 42 -8.43 1.55 -16.59
CA TYR A 42 -8.24 2.98 -16.37
C TYR A 42 -7.84 3.66 -17.68
N ASP A 43 -8.34 4.85 -17.87
CA ASP A 43 -7.85 5.76 -18.91
C ASP A 43 -6.38 6.07 -18.62
N GLU A 44 -5.48 5.75 -19.56
CA GLU A 44 -4.04 6.03 -19.41
C GLU A 44 -3.78 7.50 -19.09
N ARG A 45 -4.69 8.41 -19.49
CA ARG A 45 -4.58 9.84 -19.20
C ARG A 45 -4.65 10.18 -17.71
N VAL A 46 -5.25 9.34 -16.88
CA VAL A 46 -5.30 9.56 -15.42
C VAL A 46 -4.17 8.88 -14.68
N LYS A 47 -3.53 7.88 -15.29
CA LYS A 47 -2.47 7.12 -14.62
C LYS A 47 -1.25 7.97 -14.32
N GLU A 48 -0.72 8.66 -15.31
CA GLU A 48 0.50 9.45 -15.18
C GLU A 48 0.36 10.55 -14.12
N PRO A 49 -0.69 11.42 -14.14
CA PRO A 49 -0.87 12.41 -13.09
C PRO A 49 -1.09 11.83 -11.70
N ILE A 50 -1.77 10.69 -11.59
CA ILE A 50 -1.96 10.00 -10.31
C ILE A 50 -0.62 9.43 -9.80
N GLU A 51 0.19 8.85 -10.67
CA GLU A 51 1.51 8.32 -10.30
C GLU A 51 2.44 9.44 -9.80
N GLU A 52 2.48 10.58 -10.49
CA GLU A 52 3.25 11.76 -10.07
C GLU A 52 2.79 12.28 -8.70
N LEU A 53 1.49 12.34 -8.45
CA LEU A 53 0.91 12.71 -7.16
C LEU A 53 1.35 11.76 -6.04
N LEU A 54 1.33 10.46 -6.29
CA LEU A 54 1.71 9.44 -5.31
C LEU A 54 3.22 9.42 -5.06
N VAL A 55 4.04 9.68 -6.09
CA VAL A 55 5.49 9.86 -5.95
C VAL A 55 5.76 11.06 -5.04
N LYS A 56 5.12 12.20 -5.27
CA LYS A 56 5.26 13.39 -4.41
C LYS A 56 4.86 13.10 -2.95
N PHE A 57 3.78 12.36 -2.74
CA PHE A 57 3.36 11.95 -1.39
C PHE A 57 4.42 11.10 -0.69
N VAL A 58 5.00 10.14 -1.40
CA VAL A 58 6.03 9.25 -0.86
C VAL A 58 7.34 10.01 -0.59
N ASP A 59 7.70 10.97 -1.44
CA ASP A 59 8.90 11.78 -1.27
C ASP A 59 8.81 12.70 -0.04
N PHE A 60 7.61 13.13 0.35
CA PHE A 60 7.41 13.90 1.57
C PHE A 60 7.82 13.14 2.84
N ASP A 61 7.67 11.81 2.87
CA ASP A 61 8.10 10.98 4.01
C ASP A 61 9.63 11.00 4.24
N TYR A 62 10.40 11.28 3.18
CA TYR A 62 11.87 11.37 3.25
C TYR A 62 12.41 12.78 3.08
N SER A 63 11.54 13.78 3.12
CA SER A 63 11.95 15.17 3.00
C SER A 63 12.95 15.55 4.10
N LYS A 64 13.91 16.40 3.73
CA LYS A 64 14.87 17.03 4.65
C LYS A 64 14.45 18.43 5.09
N GLU A 65 13.29 18.86 4.61
CA GLU A 65 12.66 20.13 4.92
C GLU A 65 11.23 19.88 5.40
N GLU A 66 10.66 20.85 6.10
CA GLU A 66 9.24 20.78 6.48
C GLU A 66 8.37 20.69 5.24
N VAL A 67 7.41 19.79 5.27
CA VAL A 67 6.47 19.57 4.16
C VAL A 67 5.10 20.17 4.49
N ASN A 68 4.40 20.58 3.44
CA ASN A 68 3.00 20.99 3.49
C ASN A 68 2.15 20.04 2.65
N CYS A 69 1.50 19.08 3.31
CA CYS A 69 0.65 18.11 2.61
C CYS A 69 -0.63 18.71 2.03
N GLU A 70 -1.05 19.91 2.42
CA GLU A 70 -2.22 20.59 1.83
C GLU A 70 -2.03 20.88 0.33
N GLU A 71 -0.79 20.87 -0.17
CA GLU A 71 -0.50 21.01 -1.59
C GLU A 71 -0.97 19.81 -2.44
N ILE A 72 -1.08 18.63 -1.83
CA ILE A 72 -1.41 17.37 -2.52
C ILE A 72 -2.59 16.62 -1.89
N ILE A 73 -2.98 16.99 -0.67
CA ILE A 73 -4.08 16.37 0.06
C ILE A 73 -5.20 17.39 0.23
N SER A 74 -6.35 17.12 -0.36
CA SER A 74 -7.50 18.04 -0.33
C SER A 74 -8.33 17.98 0.94
N ASN A 75 -8.24 16.88 1.69
CA ASN A 75 -8.91 16.71 2.97
C ASN A 75 -8.01 17.25 4.09
N LYS A 76 -8.46 18.34 4.73
CA LYS A 76 -7.67 19.07 5.72
C LYS A 76 -7.21 18.19 6.90
N GLU A 77 -8.10 17.35 7.46
CA GLU A 77 -7.73 16.50 8.60
C GLU A 77 -6.70 15.43 8.22
N VAL A 78 -6.79 14.92 6.99
CA VAL A 78 -5.81 13.98 6.43
C VAL A 78 -4.49 14.68 6.20
N ALA A 79 -4.50 15.89 5.62
CA ALA A 79 -3.30 16.71 5.41
C ALA A 79 -2.60 17.03 6.74
N GLU A 80 -3.34 17.48 7.77
CA GLU A 80 -2.81 17.75 9.11
C GLU A 80 -2.14 16.50 9.73
N LYS A 81 -2.79 15.32 9.61
CA LYS A 81 -2.22 14.05 10.08
C LYS A 81 -0.88 13.77 9.43
N TYR A 82 -0.79 13.90 8.11
CA TYR A 82 0.44 13.58 7.37
C TYR A 82 1.51 14.66 7.52
N ASN A 83 1.14 15.95 7.61
CA ASN A 83 2.07 17.02 8.00
C ASN A 83 2.76 16.69 9.32
N SER A 84 1.96 16.36 10.35
CA SER A 84 2.50 15.98 11.63
C SER A 84 3.38 14.72 11.55
N THR A 85 2.94 13.70 10.81
CA THR A 85 3.68 12.45 10.67
C THR A 85 5.04 12.68 10.02
N PHE A 86 5.09 13.30 8.86
CA PHE A 86 6.32 13.49 8.08
C PHE A 86 7.27 14.49 8.76
N ASN A 87 6.75 15.61 9.29
CA ASN A 87 7.59 16.58 9.96
C ASN A 87 8.16 16.06 11.30
N SER A 88 7.51 15.06 11.93
CA SER A 88 8.07 14.40 13.12
C SER A 88 9.27 13.50 12.82
N THR A 89 9.44 13.04 11.58
CA THR A 89 10.57 12.22 11.13
C THR A 89 11.73 13.05 10.58
N LEU A 90 11.55 14.36 10.40
CA LEU A 90 12.54 15.26 9.77
C LEU A 90 13.94 15.14 10.38
N LYS A 91 14.04 15.06 11.71
CA LYS A 91 15.33 14.89 12.39
C LYS A 91 16.07 13.63 11.92
N TYR A 92 15.36 12.53 11.75
CA TYR A 92 15.93 11.26 11.28
C TYR A 92 16.29 11.34 9.80
N ASN A 93 15.46 12.02 9.01
CA ASN A 93 15.69 12.21 7.57
C ASN A 93 16.96 13.02 7.29
N LEU A 94 17.31 13.99 8.14
CA LEU A 94 18.56 14.76 8.02
C LEU A 94 19.82 13.90 8.14
N GLU A 95 19.76 12.83 8.92
CA GLU A 95 20.88 11.90 9.18
C GLU A 95 20.87 10.72 8.20
N SER A 96 19.76 10.45 7.55
CA SER A 96 19.55 9.35 6.62
C SER A 96 19.89 9.72 5.17
N GLU A 97 20.03 8.71 4.32
CA GLU A 97 20.18 8.85 2.87
C GLU A 97 19.23 7.90 2.16
N LEU A 98 18.19 8.44 1.50
CA LEU A 98 17.32 7.66 0.62
C LEU A 98 18.12 7.24 -0.62
N LYS A 99 18.23 5.95 -0.86
CA LYS A 99 18.94 5.36 -2.00
C LYS A 99 18.02 5.08 -3.17
N MET A 100 16.81 4.63 -2.86
CA MET A 100 15.78 4.32 -3.84
C MET A 100 14.41 4.59 -3.23
N SER A 101 13.52 5.15 -4.02
CA SER A 101 12.08 5.17 -3.78
C SER A 101 11.37 4.91 -5.11
N LYS A 102 10.44 3.97 -5.11
CA LYS A 102 9.68 3.61 -6.31
C LYS A 102 8.23 3.40 -5.95
N VAL A 103 7.34 4.00 -6.70
CA VAL A 103 5.90 3.79 -6.65
C VAL A 103 5.50 2.87 -7.81
N SER A 104 4.61 1.94 -7.55
CA SER A 104 4.03 1.06 -8.58
C SER A 104 2.53 0.95 -8.34
N ILE A 105 1.74 1.48 -9.25
CA ILE A 105 0.28 1.39 -9.20
C ILE A 105 -0.16 -0.03 -9.52
N ARG A 106 -0.95 -0.62 -8.64
CA ARG A 106 -1.54 -1.96 -8.79
C ARG A 106 -2.93 -1.92 -9.41
N SER A 107 -3.73 -0.92 -9.05
CA SER A 107 -5.06 -0.72 -9.63
C SER A 107 -5.52 0.72 -9.48
N ILE A 108 -6.28 1.19 -10.47
CA ILE A 108 -7.05 2.42 -10.42
C ILE A 108 -8.50 2.03 -10.76
N VAL A 109 -9.40 2.30 -9.86
CA VAL A 109 -10.85 2.05 -10.06
C VAL A 109 -11.56 3.40 -9.98
N LYS A 110 -12.30 3.76 -11.02
CA LYS A 110 -13.12 4.96 -10.98
C LYS A 110 -14.34 4.68 -10.12
N GLU A 111 -14.50 5.46 -9.08
CA GLU A 111 -15.65 5.47 -8.19
C GLU A 111 -16.64 6.59 -8.59
N PRO A 112 -17.83 6.67 -8.01
CA PRO A 112 -18.73 7.81 -8.20
C PRO A 112 -18.05 9.16 -7.84
N ASP A 113 -18.66 10.27 -8.27
CA ASP A 113 -18.27 11.64 -7.90
C ASP A 113 -16.86 12.08 -8.32
N ASN A 114 -16.34 11.53 -9.45
CA ASN A 114 -14.98 11.77 -9.94
C ASN A 114 -13.88 11.42 -8.95
N GLU A 115 -14.13 10.42 -8.14
CA GLU A 115 -13.14 9.83 -7.26
C GLU A 115 -12.48 8.61 -7.92
N TYR A 116 -11.22 8.35 -7.56
CA TYR A 116 -10.46 7.18 -8.00
C TYR A 116 -9.92 6.46 -6.77
N ARG A 117 -10.27 5.18 -6.62
CA ARG A 117 -9.64 4.31 -5.63
C ARG A 117 -8.40 3.69 -6.24
N VAL A 118 -7.26 4.00 -5.65
CA VAL A 118 -5.94 3.59 -6.13
C VAL A 118 -5.27 2.69 -5.10
N LYS A 119 -4.85 1.50 -5.54
CA LYS A 119 -3.95 0.65 -4.76
C LYS A 119 -2.56 0.75 -5.37
N PHE A 120 -1.57 1.03 -4.54
CA PHE A 120 -0.21 1.16 -4.99
C PHE A 120 0.77 0.56 -4.00
N HIS A 121 1.92 0.25 -4.52
CA HIS A 121 3.04 -0.32 -3.81
C HIS A 121 4.20 0.67 -3.82
N ARG A 122 4.85 0.83 -2.69
CA ARG A 122 6.08 1.59 -2.53
C ARG A 122 7.21 0.63 -2.17
N GLU A 123 8.31 0.71 -2.91
CA GLU A 123 9.58 0.08 -2.55
C GLU A 123 10.58 1.18 -2.18
N PHE A 124 11.39 0.95 -1.16
CA PHE A 124 12.41 1.92 -0.77
C PHE A 124 13.67 1.25 -0.23
N GLU A 125 14.78 1.93 -0.40
CA GLU A 125 16.07 1.62 0.22
C GLU A 125 16.62 2.88 0.90
N ILE A 126 17.04 2.75 2.15
CA ILE A 126 17.51 3.86 2.98
C ILE A 126 18.75 3.44 3.79
N LYS A 127 19.71 4.35 3.91
CA LYS A 127 20.73 4.34 4.95
C LYS A 127 20.25 5.21 6.09
N PHE A 128 19.98 4.63 7.27
CA PHE A 128 19.56 5.39 8.44
C PHE A 128 20.69 6.27 9.01
N ASP A 129 21.94 5.85 8.85
CA ASP A 129 23.12 6.66 9.08
C ASP A 129 23.91 6.75 7.76
N LYS A 130 24.05 7.96 7.23
CA LYS A 130 24.78 8.22 5.98
C LYS A 130 26.24 7.78 6.01
N ASN A 131 26.83 7.63 7.20
CA ASN A 131 28.20 7.15 7.39
C ASN A 131 28.28 5.61 7.51
N SER A 132 27.16 4.92 7.62
CA SER A 132 27.08 3.46 7.65
C SER A 132 27.07 2.88 6.23
N ASP A 133 27.64 1.69 6.05
CA ASP A 133 27.49 0.92 4.81
C ASP A 133 26.21 0.07 4.78
N THR A 134 25.44 0.06 5.87
CA THR A 134 24.22 -0.72 5.98
C THR A 134 23.08 -0.03 5.27
N ILE A 135 22.51 -0.71 4.28
CA ILE A 135 21.28 -0.31 3.59
C ILE A 135 20.13 -1.17 4.13
N SER A 136 19.05 -0.51 4.51
CA SER A 136 17.79 -1.16 4.86
C SER A 136 16.77 -0.87 3.78
N GLY A 137 15.99 -1.87 3.40
CA GLY A 137 14.90 -1.73 2.43
C GLY A 137 13.58 -2.17 3.01
N GLY A 138 12.52 -1.70 2.44
CA GLY A 138 11.17 -2.06 2.81
C GLY A 138 10.19 -1.93 1.66
N MET A 139 9.00 -2.44 1.92
CA MET A 139 7.87 -2.39 1.00
C MET A 139 6.62 -2.06 1.78
N ASP A 140 5.85 -1.10 1.28
CA ASP A 140 4.57 -0.70 1.85
C ASP A 140 3.48 -0.74 0.78
N ASP A 141 2.34 -1.28 1.14
CA ASP A 141 1.13 -1.22 0.33
C ASP A 141 0.18 -0.15 0.87
N TYR A 142 -0.42 0.61 -0.02
CA TYR A 142 -1.35 1.68 0.30
C TYR A 142 -2.64 1.57 -0.51
N THR A 143 -3.72 1.98 0.12
CA THR A 143 -4.97 2.30 -0.55
C THR A 143 -5.22 3.81 -0.41
N SER A 144 -5.47 4.48 -1.53
CA SER A 144 -5.77 5.91 -1.60
C SER A 144 -7.07 6.15 -2.36
N TYR A 145 -7.80 7.16 -1.92
CA TYR A 145 -8.92 7.75 -2.66
C TYR A 145 -8.47 9.13 -3.16
N ILE A 146 -8.52 9.32 -4.47
CA ILE A 146 -8.01 10.49 -5.18
C ILE A 146 -9.18 11.16 -5.87
N VAL A 147 -9.31 12.47 -5.70
CA VAL A 147 -10.35 13.29 -6.34
C VAL A 147 -9.77 14.18 -7.42
N GLU A 148 -10.52 14.34 -8.51
CA GLU A 148 -10.20 15.30 -9.56
C GLU A 148 -10.95 16.61 -9.30
N LYS A 149 -10.23 17.73 -9.21
CA LYS A 149 -10.77 19.07 -9.01
C LYS A 149 -10.14 20.02 -10.03
N ASN A 150 -10.95 20.59 -10.92
CA ASN A 150 -10.48 21.54 -11.96
C ASN A 150 -9.38 21.00 -12.88
N GLY A 151 -9.36 19.69 -13.12
CA GLY A 151 -8.36 19.03 -13.95
C GLY A 151 -7.05 18.67 -13.22
N GLU A 152 -6.99 18.88 -11.91
CA GLU A 152 -5.88 18.47 -11.05
C GLU A 152 -6.31 17.37 -10.09
N PHE A 153 -5.38 16.48 -9.73
CA PHE A 153 -5.62 15.36 -8.84
C PHE A 153 -5.10 15.65 -7.44
N TYR A 154 -5.91 15.28 -6.43
CA TYR A 154 -5.59 15.44 -5.02
C TYR A 154 -5.92 14.17 -4.26
N ILE A 155 -5.09 13.81 -3.30
CA ILE A 155 -5.41 12.76 -2.32
C ILE A 155 -6.53 13.29 -1.43
N ASP A 156 -7.64 12.54 -1.31
CA ASP A 156 -8.67 12.83 -0.32
C ASP A 156 -8.44 12.00 0.94
N ARG A 157 -8.19 10.70 0.76
CA ARG A 157 -7.94 9.74 1.85
C ARG A 157 -6.83 8.80 1.46
N ILE A 158 -5.96 8.44 2.41
CA ILE A 158 -4.88 7.48 2.19
C ILE A 158 -4.51 6.75 3.47
N LEU A 159 -4.36 5.43 3.41
CA LEU A 159 -3.87 4.61 4.50
C LEU A 159 -2.88 3.56 3.99
N ASN A 160 -1.91 3.26 4.83
CA ASN A 160 -1.09 2.06 4.68
C ASN A 160 -1.97 0.83 4.96
N ASP A 161 -1.81 -0.23 4.17
CA ASP A 161 -2.62 -1.45 4.29
C ASP A 161 -2.38 -2.19 5.61
N VAL A 162 -1.24 -1.99 6.28
CA VAL A 162 -0.97 -2.54 7.62
C VAL A 162 -1.91 -1.88 8.63
N ASP A 163 -2.01 -0.55 8.64
CA ASP A 163 -2.89 0.19 9.54
C ASP A 163 -4.36 -0.17 9.29
N PHE A 164 -4.76 -0.26 8.03
CA PHE A 164 -6.11 -0.65 7.65
C PHE A 164 -6.44 -2.08 8.12
N ASN A 165 -5.53 -3.04 7.92
CA ASN A 165 -5.73 -4.42 8.35
C ASN A 165 -5.73 -4.55 9.88
N GLN A 166 -4.89 -3.80 10.60
CA GLN A 166 -4.92 -3.76 12.06
C GLN A 166 -6.26 -3.25 12.58
N PHE A 167 -6.78 -2.16 12.01
CA PHE A 167 -8.10 -1.64 12.35
C PHE A 167 -9.18 -2.68 12.09
N LYS A 168 -9.22 -3.28 10.91
CA LYS A 168 -10.17 -4.32 10.50
C LYS A 168 -10.15 -5.52 11.46
N ASN A 169 -8.98 -5.97 11.88
CA ASN A 169 -8.82 -7.09 12.79
C ASN A 169 -9.24 -6.72 14.23
N SER A 170 -8.89 -5.53 14.73
CA SER A 170 -9.27 -5.05 16.05
C SER A 170 -10.79 -4.88 16.19
N LYS A 171 -11.47 -4.57 15.10
CA LYS A 171 -12.92 -4.36 15.00
C LYS A 171 -13.65 -5.52 14.35
N SER A 172 -13.08 -6.73 14.34
CA SER A 172 -13.60 -7.89 13.58
C SER A 172 -15.07 -8.22 13.84
N LYS A 173 -15.60 -7.97 15.06
CA LYS A 173 -17.03 -8.13 15.38
C LYS A 173 -17.88 -7.00 14.79
N ILE A 174 -17.35 -5.79 14.71
CA ILE A 174 -18.05 -4.57 14.22
C ILE A 174 -17.81 -4.40 12.71
N ALA A 175 -16.67 -4.85 12.17
CA ALA A 175 -16.37 -4.80 10.76
C ALA A 175 -17.47 -5.43 9.86
N LYS A 176 -18.17 -6.42 10.38
CA LYS A 176 -19.32 -7.05 9.71
C LYS A 176 -20.58 -6.15 9.64
N LEU A 177 -20.61 -5.04 10.36
CA LEU A 177 -21.72 -4.08 10.35
C LEU A 177 -21.56 -3.01 9.26
N PHE A 178 -20.35 -2.85 8.73
CA PHE A 178 -20.11 -1.91 7.63
C PHE A 178 -20.68 -2.46 6.32
N LYS A 179 -21.34 -1.58 5.57
CA LYS A 179 -22.04 -1.94 4.33
C LYS A 179 -21.11 -2.08 3.14
N SER A 180 -19.93 -1.47 3.21
CA SER A 180 -18.92 -1.49 2.14
C SER A 180 -17.50 -1.45 2.71
N GLU A 181 -16.52 -1.83 1.87
CA GLU A 181 -15.10 -1.70 2.19
C GLU A 181 -14.71 -0.22 2.35
N GLU A 182 -15.33 0.66 1.58
CA GLU A 182 -15.12 2.10 1.67
C GLU A 182 -15.59 2.67 3.02
N GLU A 183 -16.77 2.28 3.51
CA GLU A 183 -17.25 2.71 4.83
C GLU A 183 -16.28 2.27 5.94
N LEU A 184 -15.79 1.03 5.85
CA LEU A 184 -14.77 0.51 6.77
C LEU A 184 -13.46 1.29 6.68
N PHE A 185 -13.03 1.66 5.46
CA PHE A 185 -11.84 2.45 5.24
C PHE A 185 -11.97 3.86 5.83
N ASN A 186 -13.12 4.50 5.67
CA ASN A 186 -13.39 5.82 6.24
C ASN A 186 -13.32 5.81 7.77
N GLU A 187 -13.84 4.77 8.42
CA GLU A 187 -13.73 4.64 9.87
C GLU A 187 -12.30 4.33 10.33
N ALA A 188 -11.55 3.55 9.55
CA ALA A 188 -10.13 3.31 9.82
C ALA A 188 -9.34 4.63 9.71
N MET A 189 -9.63 5.46 8.70
CA MET A 189 -9.01 6.76 8.50
C MET A 189 -9.27 7.72 9.67
N LYS A 190 -10.53 7.82 10.12
CA LYS A 190 -10.89 8.62 11.31
C LYS A 190 -10.13 8.16 12.55
N SER A 191 -10.06 6.83 12.77
CA SER A 191 -9.31 6.25 13.89
C SER A 191 -7.82 6.59 13.83
N ALA A 192 -7.21 6.57 12.64
CA ALA A 192 -5.81 6.92 12.45
C ALA A 192 -5.54 8.42 12.69
N ILE A 193 -6.44 9.30 12.27
CA ILE A 193 -6.37 10.75 12.54
C ILE A 193 -6.46 11.00 14.05
N GLU A 194 -7.43 10.39 14.72
CA GLU A 194 -7.62 10.54 16.17
C GLU A 194 -6.43 10.02 16.97
N ALA A 195 -5.89 8.85 16.58
CA ALA A 195 -4.70 8.30 17.21
C ALA A 195 -3.49 9.24 17.09
N ARG A 196 -3.32 9.90 15.94
CA ARG A 196 -2.25 10.88 15.75
C ARG A 196 -2.45 12.13 16.60
N LYS A 197 -3.67 12.69 16.64
CA LYS A 197 -4.00 13.85 17.51
C LYS A 197 -3.70 13.55 18.99
N ASN A 198 -4.10 12.38 19.47
CA ASN A 198 -3.86 11.95 20.86
C ASN A 198 -2.35 11.79 21.15
N TYR A 199 -1.58 11.27 20.19
CA TYR A 199 -0.13 11.17 20.35
C TYR A 199 0.55 12.54 20.43
N GLU A 200 0.14 13.50 19.61
CA GLU A 200 0.65 14.87 19.65
C GLU A 200 0.31 15.58 20.97
N GLU A 201 -0.90 15.38 21.47
CA GLU A 201 -1.31 15.92 22.76
C GLU A 201 -0.48 15.32 23.90
N TYR A 202 -0.23 14.01 23.85
CA TYR A 202 0.66 13.34 24.80
C TYR A 202 2.07 13.96 24.79
N LEU A 203 2.66 14.18 23.61
CA LEU A 203 3.99 14.78 23.48
C LEU A 203 4.08 16.21 24.01
N LYS A 204 3.00 17.00 23.91
CA LYS A 204 2.94 18.37 24.45
C LYS A 204 2.89 18.40 25.98
N ASN A 205 2.53 17.30 26.63
CA ASN A 205 2.39 17.19 28.08
C ASN A 205 3.60 16.49 28.75
N LEU A 206 4.62 16.12 27.97
CA LEU A 206 5.93 15.63 28.43
C LEU A 206 6.92 16.77 28.63
#